data_8ad6e03347b0396eba0a81f35a968b28
#
_entry.id   8ad6e03347b0396eba0a81f35a968b28
#
_cell.length_a   1.000
_cell.length_b   1.000
_cell.length_c   1.000
_cell.angle_alpha   90.00
_cell.angle_beta   90.00
_cell.angle_gamma   90.00
#
_symmetry.space_group_name_H-M   'P 1'
#
loop_
_entity.id
_entity.type
_entity.pdbx_description
1 polymer ?
#
loop_
_entity_poly.entity_id
_entity_poly.type
_entity_poly.pdbx_seq_one_letter_code
_entity_poly.pdbx_strand_id
1 'polypeptide(L)'
;MISNAIKDLNIEMKSDFSEELAMSEKDVLYAMQLGSDSVPEDCDFLVLGEMGISNTTSATALACALFKEPAEVWTGLGTGLNDEGLSRKISVIKSGLELHGKNFDKVESILAAYGGREIAAIAGSVIAARVRGIPVLLDGFICTAAAATLTLFDKKILDHCLX
;
A
#
# COMPACT_ATOMS: atom_id res chain seq x y z
N MET A 1 1.78 16.10 -9.55
CA MET A 1 2.90 15.36 -10.15
C MET A 1 2.75 13.86 -10.09
N ILE A 2 2.40 13.29 -8.95
CA ILE A 2 2.14 11.83 -8.83
C ILE A 2 1.00 11.38 -9.76
N SER A 3 -0.04 12.21 -9.95
CA SER A 3 -1.15 11.88 -10.85
C SER A 3 -0.74 11.76 -12.32
N ASN A 4 0.34 12.41 -12.72
CA ASN A 4 0.84 12.30 -14.10
C ASN A 4 1.67 11.02 -14.30
N ALA A 5 2.46 10.65 -13.29
CA ALA A 5 3.19 9.39 -13.34
C ALA A 5 2.23 8.18 -13.43
N ILE A 6 1.09 8.27 -12.76
CA ILE A 6 0.07 7.21 -12.80
C ILE A 6 -0.60 7.12 -14.19
N LYS A 7 -0.79 8.24 -14.88
CA LYS A 7 -1.37 8.25 -16.25
C LYS A 7 -0.48 7.60 -17.30
N ASP A 8 0.83 7.67 -17.11
CA ASP A 8 1.78 7.05 -18.03
C ASP A 8 1.99 5.55 -17.75
N LEU A 9 1.42 5.05 -16.66
CA LEU A 9 1.38 3.63 -16.37
C LEU A 9 0.28 3.01 -17.26
N ASN A 10 0.64 2.58 -18.46
CA ASN A 10 -0.24 1.79 -19.32
C ASN A 10 -0.34 0.40 -18.70
N ILE A 11 -1.08 0.32 -17.60
CA ILE A 11 -1.00 -0.80 -16.66
C ILE A 11 -2.30 -1.59 -16.69
N GLU A 12 -2.20 -2.87 -16.94
CA GLU A 12 -3.29 -3.81 -16.73
C GLU A 12 -3.82 -3.65 -15.30
N MET A 13 -5.12 -3.75 -15.13
CA MET A 13 -5.74 -3.68 -13.81
C MET A 13 -5.14 -4.79 -12.94
N LYS A 14 -4.95 -4.49 -11.67
CA LYS A 14 -4.47 -5.51 -10.73
C LYS A 14 -5.50 -6.64 -10.64
N SER A 15 -5.04 -7.83 -10.40
CA SER A 15 -5.88 -9.01 -10.21
C SER A 15 -6.59 -8.99 -8.85
N ASP A 16 -7.64 -9.78 -8.72
CA ASP A 16 -8.36 -9.94 -7.47
C ASP A 16 -7.52 -10.81 -6.51
N PHE A 17 -7.02 -10.21 -5.45
CA PHE A 17 -6.15 -10.91 -4.50
C PHE A 17 -6.85 -12.05 -3.75
N SER A 18 -8.17 -12.12 -3.79
CA SER A 18 -8.89 -13.26 -3.21
C SER A 18 -8.83 -14.52 -4.10
N GLU A 19 -8.34 -14.38 -5.33
CA GLU A 19 -8.24 -15.47 -6.32
C GLU A 19 -6.79 -15.77 -6.74
N GLU A 20 -5.94 -14.72 -6.83
CA GLU A 20 -4.54 -14.84 -7.24
C GLU A 20 -3.73 -13.68 -6.65
N LEU A 21 -2.44 -13.59 -6.95
CA LEU A 21 -1.63 -12.43 -6.55
C LEU A 21 -2.19 -11.15 -7.19
N ALA A 22 -2.26 -10.07 -6.42
CA ALA A 22 -2.72 -8.77 -6.94
C ALA A 22 -1.83 -8.26 -8.08
N MET A 23 -0.51 -8.53 -7.98
CA MET A 23 0.49 -8.09 -8.96
C MET A 23 1.68 -9.06 -8.96
N SER A 24 2.47 -9.05 -10.03
CA SER A 24 3.78 -9.70 -10.00
C SER A 24 4.76 -8.88 -9.15
N GLU A 25 5.77 -9.52 -8.57
CA GLU A 25 6.83 -8.79 -7.85
C GLU A 25 7.57 -7.82 -8.77
N LYS A 26 7.69 -8.14 -10.06
CA LYS A 26 8.28 -7.25 -11.07
C LYS A 26 7.48 -5.97 -11.21
N ASP A 27 6.14 -6.06 -11.24
CA ASP A 27 5.28 -4.88 -11.33
C ASP A 27 5.34 -4.05 -10.05
N VAL A 28 5.44 -4.71 -8.89
CA VAL A 28 5.65 -4.02 -7.61
C VAL A 28 6.91 -3.18 -7.65
N LEU A 29 8.05 -3.79 -8.03
CA LEU A 29 9.34 -3.09 -8.09
C LEU A 29 9.32 -1.96 -9.10
N TYR A 30 8.67 -2.15 -10.24
CA TYR A 30 8.50 -1.10 -11.25
C TYR A 30 7.69 0.07 -10.69
N ALA A 31 6.56 -0.21 -10.02
CA ALA A 31 5.73 0.84 -9.42
C ALA A 31 6.47 1.58 -8.29
N MET A 32 7.24 0.85 -7.47
CA MET A 32 8.09 1.46 -6.43
C MET A 32 9.13 2.39 -7.05
N GLN A 33 9.76 1.98 -8.14
CA GLN A 33 10.73 2.82 -8.84
C GLN A 33 10.08 4.09 -9.38
N LEU A 34 8.90 3.98 -9.98
CA LEU A 34 8.15 5.16 -10.46
C LEU A 34 7.84 6.12 -9.32
N GLY A 35 7.41 5.60 -8.18
CA GLY A 35 7.19 6.43 -6.99
C GLY A 35 8.45 7.12 -6.52
N SER A 36 9.55 6.40 -6.46
CA SER A 36 10.86 6.94 -6.10
C SER A 36 11.29 8.08 -7.04
N ASP A 37 11.14 7.86 -8.35
CA ASP A 37 11.54 8.83 -9.38
C ASP A 37 10.63 10.06 -9.40
N SER A 38 9.42 9.94 -8.85
CA SER A 38 8.45 11.04 -8.79
C SER A 38 8.73 12.04 -7.67
N VAL A 39 9.59 11.72 -6.71
CA VAL A 39 9.96 12.63 -5.62
C VAL A 39 10.88 13.72 -6.20
N PRO A 40 10.50 15.02 -6.12
CA PRO A 40 11.34 16.08 -6.68
C PRO A 40 12.71 16.16 -5.99
N GLU A 41 13.73 16.53 -6.75
CA GLU A 41 15.09 16.70 -6.21
C GLU A 41 15.18 17.84 -5.19
N ASP A 42 14.46 18.93 -5.46
CA ASP A 42 14.45 20.13 -4.62
C ASP A 42 13.25 20.13 -3.65
N CYS A 43 13.08 19.02 -2.92
CA CYS A 43 11.94 18.82 -2.04
C CYS A 43 12.40 18.88 -0.58
N ASP A 44 11.93 19.89 0.16
CA ASP A 44 12.24 20.03 1.59
C ASP A 44 11.27 19.25 2.48
N PHE A 45 10.09 18.91 1.97
CA PHE A 45 9.04 18.24 2.72
C PHE A 45 8.07 17.58 1.74
N LEU A 46 7.79 16.30 1.93
CA LEU A 46 6.92 15.54 1.03
C LEU A 46 5.60 15.20 1.73
N VAL A 47 4.49 15.51 1.08
CA VAL A 47 3.16 15.08 1.55
C VAL A 47 2.65 13.99 0.59
N LEU A 48 2.33 12.84 1.14
CA LEU A 48 1.76 11.72 0.39
C LEU A 48 0.30 11.55 0.77
N GLY A 49 -0.59 11.78 -0.19
CA GLY A 49 -2.03 11.63 -0.04
C GLY A 49 -2.62 10.77 -1.14
N GLU A 50 -3.71 10.08 -0.81
CA GLU A 50 -4.38 9.18 -1.73
C GLU A 50 -5.88 9.20 -1.44
N MET A 51 -6.70 9.17 -2.49
CA MET A 51 -8.15 9.37 -2.34
C MET A 51 -8.90 8.17 -1.74
N GLY A 52 -8.35 6.97 -1.80
CA GLY A 52 -8.94 5.79 -1.17
C GLY A 52 -10.15 5.20 -1.89
N ILE A 53 -10.23 5.36 -3.21
CA ILE A 53 -11.31 4.77 -4.01
C ILE A 53 -10.89 3.37 -4.46
N SER A 54 -11.65 2.36 -4.02
CA SER A 54 -11.48 0.93 -4.36
C SER A 54 -10.24 0.26 -3.76
N ASN A 55 -9.35 0.97 -3.09
CA ASN A 55 -8.10 0.40 -2.57
C ASN A 55 -8.06 0.26 -1.06
N THR A 56 -9.12 0.64 -0.35
CA THR A 56 -9.19 0.44 1.11
C THR A 56 -9.18 -1.05 1.46
N THR A 57 -9.70 -1.92 0.59
CA THR A 57 -9.69 -3.37 0.79
C THR A 57 -8.24 -3.89 0.75
N SER A 58 -7.44 -3.44 -0.21
CA SER A 58 -6.01 -3.77 -0.31
C SER A 58 -5.24 -3.28 0.92
N ALA A 59 -5.45 -2.02 1.32
CA ALA A 59 -4.80 -1.44 2.50
C ALA A 59 -5.16 -2.22 3.77
N THR A 60 -6.43 -2.62 3.91
CA THR A 60 -6.88 -3.42 5.06
C THR A 60 -6.20 -4.81 5.05
N ALA A 61 -6.13 -5.47 3.87
CA ALA A 61 -5.47 -6.77 3.76
C ALA A 61 -3.97 -6.68 4.13
N LEU A 62 -3.29 -5.62 3.67
CA LEU A 62 -1.90 -5.34 4.04
C LEU A 62 -1.75 -5.18 5.56
N ALA A 63 -2.61 -4.39 6.19
CA ALA A 63 -2.57 -4.19 7.65
C ALA A 63 -2.80 -5.52 8.39
N CYS A 64 -3.79 -6.30 7.95
CA CYS A 64 -4.06 -7.63 8.55
C CYS A 64 -2.85 -8.56 8.44
N ALA A 65 -2.20 -8.58 7.28
CA ALA A 65 -1.03 -9.45 7.06
C ALA A 65 0.18 -8.98 7.86
N LEU A 66 0.44 -7.66 7.90
CA LEU A 66 1.58 -7.09 8.63
C LEU A 66 1.47 -7.28 10.14
N PHE A 67 0.29 -6.98 10.69
CA PHE A 67 0.09 -6.95 12.14
C PHE A 67 -0.52 -8.24 12.69
N LYS A 68 -0.77 -9.23 11.80
CA LYS A 68 -1.29 -10.56 12.17
C LYS A 68 -2.68 -10.51 12.81
N GLU A 69 -3.44 -9.46 12.50
CA GLU A 69 -4.76 -9.23 13.07
C GLU A 69 -5.87 -9.72 12.11
N PRO A 70 -7.06 -10.02 12.62
CA PRO A 70 -8.19 -10.42 11.78
C PRO A 70 -8.79 -9.22 11.04
N ALA A 71 -9.49 -9.52 9.94
CA ALA A 71 -10.07 -8.50 9.05
C ALA A 71 -11.00 -7.53 9.79
N GLU A 72 -11.73 -8.02 10.76
CA GLU A 72 -12.70 -7.25 11.55
C GLU A 72 -12.06 -6.10 12.33
N VAL A 73 -10.80 -6.25 12.73
CA VAL A 73 -10.06 -5.22 13.49
C VAL A 73 -9.79 -4.00 12.62
N TRP A 74 -9.45 -4.26 11.35
CA TRP A 74 -9.00 -3.20 10.43
C TRP A 74 -10.09 -2.71 9.49
N THR A 75 -11.24 -3.39 9.43
CA THR A 75 -12.34 -3.01 8.55
C THR A 75 -13.31 -2.11 9.32
N GLY A 76 -13.11 -0.81 9.22
CA GLY A 76 -13.91 0.17 9.92
C GLY A 76 -15.21 0.52 9.19
N LEU A 77 -16.14 1.09 9.94
CA LEU A 77 -17.43 1.59 9.44
C LEU A 77 -17.30 2.93 8.67
N GLY A 78 -16.08 3.45 8.55
CA GLY A 78 -15.83 4.82 8.07
C GLY A 78 -16.02 5.08 6.59
N THR A 79 -16.43 4.09 5.79
CA THR A 79 -16.47 4.22 4.32
C THR A 79 -17.87 4.35 3.73
N GLY A 80 -18.89 4.58 4.57
CA GLY A 80 -20.27 4.70 4.10
C GLY A 80 -20.85 3.38 3.58
N LEU A 81 -20.20 2.26 3.86
CA LEU A 81 -20.70 0.94 3.48
C LEU A 81 -21.86 0.55 4.40
N ASN A 82 -22.88 -0.06 3.82
CA ASN A 82 -23.91 -0.73 4.62
C ASN A 82 -23.36 -2.06 5.14
N ASP A 83 -24.11 -2.72 5.99
CA ASP A 83 -23.71 -3.99 6.62
C ASP A 83 -23.35 -5.08 5.60
N GLU A 84 -24.05 -5.09 4.48
CA GLU A 84 -23.79 -6.03 3.36
C GLU A 84 -22.44 -5.77 2.70
N GLY A 85 -22.15 -4.51 2.40
CA GLY A 85 -20.87 -4.11 1.80
C GLY A 85 -19.71 -4.40 2.75
N LEU A 86 -19.88 -4.13 4.04
CA LEU A 86 -18.88 -4.42 5.06
C LEU A 86 -18.61 -5.94 5.15
N SER A 87 -19.65 -6.75 5.17
CA SER A 87 -19.53 -8.22 5.23
C SER A 87 -18.82 -8.77 4.01
N ARG A 88 -19.15 -8.24 2.82
CA ARG A 88 -18.48 -8.63 1.57
C ARG A 88 -16.98 -8.29 1.61
N LYS A 89 -16.65 -7.07 2.06
CA LYS A 89 -15.26 -6.63 2.18
C LYS A 89 -14.47 -7.55 3.12
N ILE A 90 -15.03 -7.87 4.28
CA ILE A 90 -14.40 -8.78 5.26
C ILE A 90 -14.19 -10.17 4.62
N SER A 91 -15.19 -10.68 3.89
CA SER A 91 -15.11 -11.99 3.23
C SER A 91 -13.97 -12.03 2.21
N VAL A 92 -13.85 -11.01 1.37
CA VAL A 92 -12.78 -10.90 0.35
C VAL A 92 -11.40 -10.89 1.03
N ILE A 93 -11.25 -10.10 2.10
CA ILE A 93 -9.99 -10.02 2.84
C ILE A 93 -9.64 -11.39 3.45
N LYS A 94 -10.61 -12.06 4.06
CA LYS A 94 -10.39 -13.39 4.65
C LYS A 94 -9.95 -14.40 3.59
N SER A 95 -10.62 -14.43 2.43
CA SER A 95 -10.23 -15.32 1.32
C SER A 95 -8.78 -15.06 0.88
N GLY A 96 -8.41 -13.79 0.74
CA GLY A 96 -7.02 -13.43 0.39
C GLY A 96 -6.03 -13.87 1.46
N LEU A 97 -6.36 -13.66 2.74
CA LEU A 97 -5.48 -14.06 3.85
C LEU A 97 -5.34 -15.60 3.95
N GLU A 98 -6.38 -16.33 3.60
CA GLU A 98 -6.32 -17.81 3.53
C GLU A 98 -5.43 -18.26 2.36
N LEU A 99 -5.54 -17.57 1.22
CA LEU A 99 -4.80 -17.94 0.01
C LEU A 99 -3.30 -17.59 0.11
N HIS A 100 -2.97 -16.37 0.55
CA HIS A 100 -1.60 -15.85 0.54
C HIS A 100 -0.92 -15.87 1.91
N GLY A 101 -1.69 -15.90 2.99
CA GLY A 101 -1.15 -15.94 4.36
C GLY A 101 -0.74 -14.59 4.92
N LYS A 102 -0.05 -14.65 6.06
CA LYS A 102 0.41 -13.47 6.82
C LYS A 102 1.91 -13.52 7.10
N ASN A 103 2.65 -14.43 6.49
CA ASN A 103 4.08 -14.61 6.77
C ASN A 103 4.91 -14.10 5.59
N PHE A 104 5.26 -12.82 5.66
CA PHE A 104 6.06 -12.14 4.65
C PHE A 104 7.35 -11.62 5.27
N ASP A 105 8.45 -11.77 4.57
CA ASP A 105 9.76 -11.26 4.94
C ASP A 105 10.27 -10.21 3.96
N LYS A 106 9.54 -9.96 2.87
CA LYS A 106 9.92 -9.02 1.82
C LYS A 106 8.77 -8.07 1.48
N VAL A 107 9.11 -6.81 1.27
CA VAL A 107 8.16 -5.75 0.90
C VAL A 107 7.49 -6.10 -0.43
N GLU A 108 8.28 -6.52 -1.43
CA GLU A 108 7.75 -6.85 -2.76
C GLU A 108 6.77 -8.02 -2.70
N SER A 109 6.97 -8.98 -1.80
CA SER A 109 6.09 -10.15 -1.70
C SER A 109 4.72 -9.80 -1.09
N ILE A 110 4.68 -9.01 -0.02
CA ILE A 110 3.41 -8.60 0.59
C ILE A 110 2.65 -7.65 -0.35
N LEU A 111 3.35 -6.76 -1.03
CA LEU A 111 2.73 -5.86 -2.01
C LEU A 111 2.22 -6.62 -3.24
N ALA A 112 2.93 -7.66 -3.67
CA ALA A 112 2.46 -8.54 -4.75
C ALA A 112 1.18 -9.27 -4.36
N ALA A 113 1.11 -9.74 -3.11
CA ALA A 113 -0.06 -10.48 -2.61
C ALA A 113 -1.30 -9.59 -2.50
N TYR A 114 -1.19 -8.41 -1.86
CA TYR A 114 -2.34 -7.63 -1.43
C TYR A 114 -2.37 -6.18 -1.92
N GLY A 115 -1.29 -5.69 -2.49
CA GLY A 115 -1.11 -4.27 -2.76
C GLY A 115 -1.87 -3.75 -3.98
N GLY A 116 -1.35 -2.66 -4.49
CA GLY A 116 -1.80 -2.00 -5.70
C GLY A 116 -0.64 -1.14 -6.18
N ARG A 117 -0.69 -0.74 -7.44
CA ARG A 117 0.42 0.01 -8.04
C ARG A 117 0.64 1.36 -7.35
N GLU A 118 -0.45 2.03 -7.00
CA GLU A 118 -0.41 3.29 -6.25
C GLU A 118 0.18 3.08 -4.84
N ILE A 119 -0.17 1.99 -4.18
CA ILE A 119 0.34 1.62 -2.85
C ILE A 119 1.86 1.36 -2.96
N ALA A 120 2.28 0.60 -3.97
CA ALA A 120 3.70 0.33 -4.21
C ALA A 120 4.47 1.61 -4.56
N ALA A 121 3.88 2.50 -5.37
CA ALA A 121 4.49 3.78 -5.72
C ALA A 121 4.68 4.66 -4.47
N ILE A 122 3.68 4.71 -3.58
CA ILE A 122 3.79 5.44 -2.30
C ILE A 122 4.96 4.87 -1.48
N ALA A 123 5.06 3.55 -1.36
CA ALA A 123 6.18 2.92 -0.64
C ALA A 123 7.54 3.32 -1.25
N GLY A 124 7.64 3.34 -2.59
CA GLY A 124 8.85 3.79 -3.28
C GLY A 124 9.19 5.25 -3.00
N SER A 125 8.18 6.12 -2.96
CA SER A 125 8.38 7.56 -2.63
C SER A 125 8.90 7.72 -1.19
N VAL A 126 8.40 6.92 -0.24
CA VAL A 126 8.87 6.95 1.16
C VAL A 126 10.34 6.56 1.24
N ILE A 127 10.76 5.52 0.50
CA ILE A 127 12.17 5.10 0.46
C ILE A 127 13.04 6.23 -0.12
N ALA A 128 12.64 6.83 -1.24
CA ALA A 128 13.40 7.92 -1.87
C ALA A 128 13.55 9.10 -0.91
N ALA A 129 12.49 9.46 -0.22
CA ALA A 129 12.51 10.54 0.77
C ALA A 129 13.48 10.20 1.92
N ARG A 130 13.46 8.96 2.41
CA ARG A 130 14.38 8.50 3.46
C ARG A 130 15.84 8.67 3.04
N VAL A 131 16.17 8.18 1.84
CA VAL A 131 17.54 8.23 1.29
C VAL A 131 18.02 9.68 1.16
N ARG A 132 17.11 10.59 0.79
CA ARG A 132 17.43 12.01 0.56
C ARG A 132 17.31 12.87 1.82
N GLY A 133 16.87 12.30 2.94
CA GLY A 133 16.69 13.05 4.20
C GLY A 133 15.49 13.99 4.18
N ILE A 134 14.47 13.68 3.40
CA ILE A 134 13.26 14.50 3.24
C ILE A 134 12.20 14.00 4.24
N PRO A 135 11.68 14.85 5.14
CA PRO A 135 10.56 14.47 6.00
C PRO A 135 9.28 14.20 5.18
N VAL A 136 8.51 13.22 5.62
CA VAL A 136 7.28 12.82 4.93
C VAL A 136 6.07 12.94 5.84
N LEU A 137 4.99 13.53 5.34
CA LEU A 137 3.67 13.50 5.98
C LEU A 137 2.81 12.47 5.24
N LEU A 138 2.34 11.46 5.96
CA LEU A 138 1.46 10.41 5.43
C LEU A 138 0.02 10.80 5.72
N ASP A 139 -0.72 11.18 4.67
CA ASP A 139 -2.11 11.57 4.80
C ASP A 139 -3.02 10.37 4.55
N GLY A 140 -3.55 9.85 5.63
CA GLY A 140 -4.61 8.84 5.61
C GLY A 140 -4.14 7.39 5.62
N PHE A 141 -5.14 6.51 5.69
CA PHE A 141 -4.95 5.07 5.92
C PHE A 141 -4.15 4.39 4.81
N ILE A 142 -4.45 4.73 3.55
CA ILE A 142 -3.80 4.08 2.39
C ILE A 142 -2.28 4.37 2.40
N CYS A 143 -1.90 5.64 2.60
CA CYS A 143 -0.50 6.04 2.62
C CYS A 143 0.23 5.42 3.81
N THR A 144 -0.44 5.36 4.97
CA THR A 144 0.11 4.73 6.17
C THR A 144 0.29 3.22 5.97
N ALA A 145 -0.68 2.54 5.37
CA ALA A 145 -0.58 1.10 5.08
C ALA A 145 0.57 0.82 4.09
N ALA A 146 0.71 1.65 3.06
CA ALA A 146 1.81 1.54 2.10
C ALA A 146 3.16 1.66 2.80
N ALA A 147 3.35 2.72 3.58
CA ALA A 147 4.59 2.96 4.34
C ALA A 147 4.87 1.83 5.32
N ALA A 148 3.85 1.31 6.00
CA ALA A 148 4.00 0.25 6.99
C ALA A 148 4.62 -1.02 6.40
N THR A 149 4.41 -1.32 5.10
CA THR A 149 5.02 -2.50 4.46
C THR A 149 6.54 -2.45 4.53
N LEU A 150 7.12 -1.25 4.53
CA LEU A 150 8.57 -1.05 4.56
C LEU A 150 9.21 -1.51 5.87
N THR A 151 8.42 -1.64 6.94
CA THR A 151 8.92 -2.14 8.23
C THR A 151 9.39 -3.61 8.16
N LEU A 152 9.00 -4.34 7.11
CA LEU A 152 9.54 -5.68 6.82
C LEU A 152 11.03 -5.60 6.47
N PHE A 153 11.47 -4.50 5.89
CA PHE A 153 12.88 -4.27 5.55
C PHE A 153 13.67 -3.77 6.77
N ASP A 154 13.17 -2.72 7.44
CA ASP A 154 13.82 -2.13 8.61
C ASP A 154 12.77 -1.40 9.45
N LYS A 155 12.72 -1.70 10.74
CA LYS A 155 11.76 -1.09 11.69
C LYS A 155 11.93 0.42 11.83
N LYS A 156 13.13 0.95 11.54
CA LYS A 156 13.46 2.38 11.64
C LYS A 156 13.30 3.11 10.30
N ILE A 157 12.85 2.43 9.27
CA ILE A 157 12.76 3.02 7.92
C ILE A 157 11.80 4.22 7.88
N LEU A 158 10.85 4.26 8.80
CA LEU A 158 9.82 5.31 8.86
C LEU A 158 10.14 6.45 9.83
N ASP A 159 11.36 6.53 10.39
CA ASP A 159 11.72 7.56 11.38
C ASP A 159 11.62 9.00 10.84
N HIS A 160 11.55 9.18 9.52
CA HIS A 160 11.37 10.48 8.86
C HIS A 160 9.90 10.76 8.53
N CYS A 161 8.97 9.87 8.89
CA CYS A 161 7.55 9.97 8.55
C CYS A 161 6.72 10.42 9.76
N LEU A 162 5.71 11.26 9.46
CA LEU A 162 4.66 11.66 10.38
C LEU A 162 3.32 11.24 9.78
N UNK A 163 2.51 10.86 10.42
CA UNK A 163 1.36 10.43 9.95
C UNK A 163 0.40 10.85 10.44
#